data_35f272ccc7f220d6cd11e33b454fd1f5
#
_entry.id   35f272ccc7f220d6cd11e33b454fd1f5
#
_cell.length_a   1.000
_cell.length_b   1.000
_cell.length_c   1.000
_cell.angle_alpha   90.00
_cell.angle_beta   90.00
_cell.angle_gamma   90.00
#
_symmetry.space_group_name_H-M   'P 1'
#
loop_
_entity.id
_entity.type
_entity.pdbx_description
1 polymer ?
#
loop_
_entity_poly.entity_id
_entity_poly.type
_entity_poly.pdbx_seq_one_letter_code
_entity_poly.pdbx_strand_id
1 'polypeptide(L)'
;MSNSETAAATDAETFDLIIVGSGSGNAIPDYLADWKIALVERDVFGGTCLNRGCIPSKMFVYPADLAVASQSSAKLGIDTQFNGADWAAIRDRVFGLIDPIVSSGRDYRASGTPNVTLIEGTADFVDERTLDVEGRRITAPHILLAAGARPVVPPIAGLMETGFHTSDSIMRLPELPKRLGIIGGGFIAVEMGHVFSGLGSHVTMFNRSNTLLREFDQDVSATFTEAFGQRVELLLGHVPTRVEPVSYTHLT
;
A
#
# COMPACT_ATOMS: atom_id res chain seq x y z
N MET A 1 52.08 -13.39 -16.77
CA MET A 1 52.03 -12.84 -15.43
C MET A 1 50.67 -12.14 -15.33
N SER A 2 49.68 -12.81 -14.81
CA SER A 2 48.34 -12.32 -14.67
C SER A 2 48.17 -11.87 -13.19
N ASN A 3 48.18 -10.58 -12.99
CA ASN A 3 47.77 -10.01 -11.71
C ASN A 3 46.26 -10.14 -11.58
N SER A 4 45.81 -11.15 -10.87
CA SER A 4 44.46 -11.13 -10.28
C SER A 4 44.52 -10.18 -9.08
N GLU A 5 44.05 -8.94 -9.25
CA GLU A 5 43.69 -8.09 -8.14
C GLU A 5 42.58 -8.79 -7.34
N THR A 6 43.00 -9.39 -6.24
CA THR A 6 42.12 -9.82 -5.17
C THR A 6 41.51 -8.54 -4.57
N ALA A 7 40.30 -8.21 -4.95
CA ALA A 7 39.51 -7.20 -4.25
C ALA A 7 39.48 -7.59 -2.78
N ALA A 8 40.05 -6.74 -1.92
CA ALA A 8 40.04 -6.92 -0.48
C ALA A 8 38.61 -7.15 -0.03
N ALA A 9 38.33 -8.31 0.55
CA ALA A 9 37.09 -8.58 1.22
C ALA A 9 36.97 -7.56 2.35
N THR A 10 36.14 -6.51 2.17
CA THR A 10 35.78 -5.62 3.26
C THR A 10 35.09 -6.47 4.31
N ASP A 11 35.68 -6.52 5.51
CA ASP A 11 35.12 -7.28 6.65
C ASP A 11 33.66 -6.86 6.84
N ALA A 12 32.76 -7.84 6.84
CA ALA A 12 31.34 -7.59 7.06
C ALA A 12 31.10 -7.17 8.52
N GLU A 13 30.34 -6.10 8.73
CA GLU A 13 29.95 -5.69 10.06
C GLU A 13 29.01 -6.74 10.69
N THR A 14 29.31 -7.17 11.91
CA THR A 14 28.58 -8.25 12.57
C THR A 14 27.47 -7.71 13.47
N PHE A 15 26.29 -8.32 13.35
CA PHE A 15 25.10 -8.11 14.16
C PHE A 15 24.64 -9.45 14.76
N ASP A 16 23.78 -9.41 15.76
CA ASP A 16 23.09 -10.59 16.28
C ASP A 16 21.86 -10.92 15.46
N LEU A 17 21.20 -9.87 14.92
CA LEU A 17 20.02 -9.98 14.08
C LEU A 17 20.05 -8.92 12.97
N ILE A 18 19.73 -9.34 11.75
CA ILE A 18 19.40 -8.42 10.66
C ILE A 18 17.92 -8.52 10.38
N ILE A 19 17.20 -7.40 10.33
CA ILE A 19 15.80 -7.29 9.97
C ILE A 19 15.72 -6.53 8.64
N VAL A 20 15.14 -7.16 7.62
CA VAL A 20 14.94 -6.53 6.31
C VAL A 20 13.49 -6.08 6.18
N GLY A 21 13.27 -4.78 6.26
CA GLY A 21 11.96 -4.13 6.21
C GLY A 21 11.50 -3.54 7.54
N SER A 22 11.15 -2.25 7.52
CA SER A 22 10.71 -1.46 8.69
C SER A 22 9.22 -1.49 8.96
N GLY A 23 8.46 -2.34 8.25
CA GLY A 23 7.03 -2.55 8.52
C GLY A 23 6.81 -3.36 9.79
N SER A 24 6.27 -4.58 9.67
CA SER A 24 6.08 -5.49 10.81
C SER A 24 7.40 -5.88 11.49
N GLY A 25 8.50 -5.90 10.74
CA GLY A 25 9.84 -6.18 11.28
C GLY A 25 10.34 -5.15 12.30
N ASN A 26 9.79 -3.93 12.30
CA ASN A 26 10.13 -2.89 13.27
C ASN A 26 9.52 -3.11 14.67
N ALA A 27 8.65 -4.09 14.85
CA ALA A 27 8.12 -4.50 16.14
C ALA A 27 9.17 -5.35 16.90
N ILE A 28 10.25 -4.72 17.34
CA ILE A 28 11.37 -5.36 18.04
C ILE A 28 11.03 -5.51 19.52
N PRO A 29 10.94 -6.74 20.05
CA PRO A 29 10.54 -6.98 21.45
C PRO A 29 11.66 -6.59 22.42
N ASP A 30 11.27 -6.21 23.64
CA ASP A 30 12.18 -5.75 24.70
C ASP A 30 13.20 -6.82 25.13
N TYR A 31 12.89 -8.12 25.01
CA TYR A 31 13.83 -9.18 25.33
C TYR A 31 15.05 -9.27 24.39
N LEU A 32 15.04 -8.51 23.28
CA LEU A 32 16.19 -8.34 22.39
C LEU A 32 17.01 -7.08 22.68
N ALA A 33 16.80 -6.43 23.82
CA ALA A 33 17.48 -5.17 24.16
C ALA A 33 19.01 -5.28 24.19
N ASP A 34 19.54 -6.46 24.54
CA ASP A 34 20.99 -6.73 24.57
C ASP A 34 21.58 -7.16 23.21
N TRP A 35 20.73 -7.32 22.19
CA TRP A 35 21.16 -7.73 20.85
C TRP A 35 21.58 -6.52 20.01
N LYS A 36 22.68 -6.65 19.26
CA LYS A 36 23.06 -5.70 18.22
C LYS A 36 22.24 -5.98 16.95
N ILE A 37 21.32 -5.09 16.60
CA ILE A 37 20.34 -5.31 15.53
C ILE A 37 20.60 -4.34 14.38
N ALA A 38 20.67 -4.85 13.13
CA ALA A 38 20.56 -4.04 11.93
C ALA A 38 19.11 -4.05 11.43
N LEU A 39 18.50 -2.89 11.27
CA LEU A 39 17.21 -2.72 10.62
C LEU A 39 17.44 -2.07 9.26
N VAL A 40 17.16 -2.81 8.19
CA VAL A 40 17.36 -2.35 6.80
C VAL A 40 16.05 -1.93 6.18
N GLU A 41 15.99 -0.72 5.63
CA GLU A 41 14.80 -0.22 4.92
C GLU A 41 15.22 0.50 3.63
N ARG A 42 14.60 0.13 2.51
CA ARG A 42 14.94 0.71 1.19
C ARG A 42 14.02 1.85 0.75
N ASP A 43 12.86 2.00 1.40
CA ASP A 43 11.79 2.90 1.01
C ASP A 43 11.31 3.72 2.21
N VAL A 44 10.11 4.22 2.17
CA VAL A 44 9.52 4.99 3.26
C VAL A 44 9.37 4.13 4.53
N PHE A 45 9.93 4.61 5.63
CA PHE A 45 9.92 3.93 6.92
C PHE A 45 8.50 3.63 7.43
N GLY A 46 8.31 2.49 8.09
CA GLY A 46 7.04 2.07 8.70
C GLY A 46 6.19 1.13 7.84
N GLY A 47 6.66 0.79 6.64
CA GLY A 47 6.06 -0.22 5.77
C GLY A 47 4.68 0.12 5.22
N THR A 48 4.06 -0.87 4.56
CA THR A 48 2.79 -0.71 3.83
C THR A 48 1.63 -0.28 4.72
N CYS A 49 1.45 -0.90 5.89
CA CYS A 49 0.29 -0.65 6.74
C CYS A 49 0.18 0.82 7.16
N LEU A 50 1.29 1.43 7.56
CA LEU A 50 1.32 2.84 7.98
C LEU A 50 1.20 3.80 6.80
N ASN A 51 1.92 3.54 5.69
CA ASN A 51 2.09 4.53 4.62
C ASN A 51 1.03 4.47 3.52
N ARG A 52 0.56 3.24 3.17
CA ARG A 52 -0.23 2.99 1.97
C ARG A 52 -1.19 1.80 2.10
N GLY A 53 -1.51 1.39 3.32
CA GLY A 53 -2.35 0.23 3.63
C GLY A 53 -3.40 0.51 4.69
N CYS A 54 -3.40 -0.29 5.75
CA CYS A 54 -4.48 -0.36 6.75
C CYS A 54 -4.82 0.99 7.39
N ILE A 55 -3.81 1.78 7.77
CA ILE A 55 -4.05 3.03 8.49
C ILE A 55 -4.68 4.08 7.59
N PRO A 56 -4.06 4.50 6.46
CA PRO A 56 -4.68 5.49 5.60
C PRO A 56 -6.00 5.00 5.01
N SER A 57 -6.14 3.72 4.61
CA SER A 57 -7.40 3.24 4.03
C SER A 57 -8.57 3.39 4.99
N LYS A 58 -8.41 3.07 6.29
CA LYS A 58 -9.47 3.26 7.29
C LYS A 58 -9.76 4.74 7.55
N MET A 59 -8.74 5.59 7.47
CA MET A 59 -8.94 7.04 7.61
C MET A 59 -9.69 7.65 6.41
N PHE A 60 -9.61 7.04 5.22
CA PHE A 60 -10.42 7.40 4.05
C PHE A 60 -11.82 6.75 4.06
N VAL A 61 -11.95 5.52 4.57
CA VAL A 61 -13.24 4.84 4.69
C VAL A 61 -14.21 5.63 5.56
N TYR A 62 -13.77 6.18 6.68
CA TYR A 62 -14.64 6.89 7.60
C TYR A 62 -15.39 8.10 6.98
N PRO A 63 -14.74 9.06 6.29
CA PRO A 63 -15.48 10.12 5.59
C PRO A 63 -16.35 9.60 4.44
N ALA A 64 -15.95 8.50 3.78
CA ALA A 64 -16.79 7.87 2.77
C ALA A 64 -18.06 7.25 3.38
N ASP A 65 -17.97 6.64 4.57
CA ASP A 65 -19.13 6.14 5.32
C ASP A 65 -20.12 7.27 5.65
N LEU A 66 -19.61 8.42 6.12
CA LEU A 66 -20.45 9.59 6.41
C LEU A 66 -21.15 10.12 5.14
N ALA A 67 -20.44 10.17 4.01
CA ALA A 67 -21.01 10.58 2.74
C ALA A 67 -22.10 9.61 2.28
N VAL A 68 -21.86 8.30 2.37
CA VAL A 68 -22.84 7.26 2.02
C VAL A 68 -24.05 7.28 2.95
N ALA A 69 -23.81 7.46 4.27
CA ALA A 69 -24.90 7.59 5.24
C ALA A 69 -25.78 8.80 4.91
N SER A 70 -25.17 9.94 4.57
CA SER A 70 -25.93 11.13 4.12
C SER A 70 -26.74 10.88 2.87
N GLN A 71 -26.19 10.19 1.87
CA GLN A 71 -26.90 9.86 0.60
C GLN A 71 -28.06 8.88 0.81
N SER A 72 -28.04 8.06 1.85
CA SER A 72 -29.03 6.99 2.11
C SER A 72 -29.96 7.26 3.29
N SER A 73 -29.80 8.37 3.98
CA SER A 73 -30.52 8.71 5.24
C SER A 73 -32.03 8.87 5.08
N ALA A 74 -32.52 9.20 3.89
CA ALA A 74 -33.95 9.31 3.59
C ALA A 74 -34.72 7.99 3.87
N LYS A 75 -34.07 6.84 3.75
CA LYS A 75 -34.63 5.53 4.11
C LYS A 75 -34.97 5.42 5.60
N LEU A 76 -34.35 6.25 6.42
CA LEU A 76 -34.56 6.32 7.88
C LEU A 76 -35.39 7.54 8.29
N GLY A 77 -35.97 8.29 7.33
CA GLY A 77 -36.74 9.50 7.60
C GLY A 77 -35.87 10.72 7.96
N ILE A 78 -34.57 10.67 7.67
CA ILE A 78 -33.65 11.78 7.94
C ILE A 78 -33.36 12.49 6.61
N ASP A 79 -33.66 13.78 6.54
CA ASP A 79 -33.39 14.62 5.39
C ASP A 79 -31.98 15.20 5.48
N THR A 80 -31.09 14.70 4.64
CA THR A 80 -29.71 15.18 4.48
C THR A 80 -29.34 15.26 3.01
N GLN A 81 -28.40 16.15 2.70
CA GLN A 81 -27.94 16.34 1.34
C GLN A 81 -26.40 16.20 1.26
N PHE A 82 -25.93 15.36 0.37
CA PHE A 82 -24.52 15.27 0.04
C PHE A 82 -24.21 16.22 -1.12
N ASN A 83 -23.45 17.28 -0.84
CA ASN A 83 -23.10 18.33 -1.82
C ASN A 83 -21.69 18.13 -2.42
N GLY A 84 -21.05 17.00 -2.14
CA GLY A 84 -19.71 16.69 -2.59
C GLY A 84 -18.70 16.52 -1.46
N ALA A 85 -17.48 16.16 -1.81
CA ALA A 85 -16.37 15.96 -0.89
C ALA A 85 -15.17 16.83 -1.29
N ASP A 86 -14.53 17.46 -0.33
CA ASP A 86 -13.23 18.10 -0.50
C ASP A 86 -12.14 17.03 -0.34
N TRP A 87 -11.73 16.45 -1.46
CA TRP A 87 -10.70 15.41 -1.49
C TRP A 87 -9.36 15.91 -0.95
N ALA A 88 -8.97 17.12 -1.28
CA ALA A 88 -7.70 17.68 -0.82
C ALA A 88 -7.68 17.79 0.71
N ALA A 89 -8.75 18.32 1.31
CA ALA A 89 -8.87 18.40 2.76
C ALA A 89 -8.87 17.02 3.44
N ILE A 90 -9.55 16.02 2.87
CA ILE A 90 -9.54 14.65 3.39
C ILE A 90 -8.15 14.05 3.30
N ARG A 91 -7.51 14.10 2.13
CA ARG A 91 -6.15 13.59 1.88
C ARG A 91 -5.13 14.25 2.82
N ASP A 92 -5.13 15.57 2.88
CA ASP A 92 -4.15 16.33 3.65
C ASP A 92 -4.31 16.10 5.16
N ARG A 93 -5.55 15.91 5.65
CA ARG A 93 -5.81 15.48 7.03
C ARG A 93 -5.23 14.10 7.31
N VAL A 94 -5.39 13.14 6.39
CA VAL A 94 -4.87 11.77 6.55
C VAL A 94 -3.35 11.78 6.61
N PHE A 95 -2.72 12.34 5.59
CA PHE A 95 -1.25 12.29 5.48
C PHE A 95 -0.55 13.31 6.37
N GLY A 96 -1.20 14.41 6.74
CA GLY A 96 -0.71 15.32 7.76
C GLY A 96 -0.59 14.69 9.16
N LEU A 97 -1.32 13.59 9.42
CA LEU A 97 -1.15 12.78 10.64
C LEU A 97 -0.12 11.65 10.45
N ILE A 98 -0.10 11.01 9.28
CA ILE A 98 0.76 9.84 9.02
C ILE A 98 2.23 10.23 8.81
N ASP A 99 2.51 11.23 7.97
CA ASP A 99 3.86 11.58 7.57
C ASP A 99 4.76 12.01 8.76
N PRO A 100 4.26 12.75 9.77
CA PRO A 100 5.02 12.99 11.01
C PRO A 100 5.32 11.73 11.82
N ILE A 101 4.39 10.75 11.87
CA ILE A 101 4.62 9.48 12.58
C ILE A 101 5.74 8.69 11.89
N VAL A 102 5.74 8.67 10.55
CA VAL A 102 6.80 8.02 9.75
C VAL A 102 8.16 8.65 10.05
N SER A 103 8.24 9.98 9.99
CA SER A 103 9.50 10.70 10.25
C SER A 103 9.99 10.48 11.68
N SER A 104 9.11 10.60 12.67
CA SER A 104 9.47 10.38 14.07
C SER A 104 9.90 8.93 14.35
N GLY A 105 9.24 7.96 13.73
CA GLY A 105 9.60 6.54 13.86
C GLY A 105 10.97 6.23 13.26
N ARG A 106 11.28 6.82 12.11
CA ARG A 106 12.60 6.73 11.48
C ARG A 106 13.69 7.35 12.35
N ASP A 107 13.48 8.57 12.81
CA ASP A 107 14.45 9.29 13.64
C ASP A 107 14.69 8.58 14.98
N TYR A 108 13.65 7.99 15.57
CA TYR A 108 13.78 7.15 16.76
C TYR A 108 14.70 5.95 16.52
N ARG A 109 14.58 5.26 15.37
CA ARG A 109 15.47 4.14 15.05
C ARG A 109 16.85 4.58 14.62
N ALA A 110 16.97 5.74 14.00
CA ALA A 110 18.26 6.28 13.57
C ALA A 110 19.15 6.75 14.74
N SER A 111 18.56 7.26 15.83
CA SER A 111 19.33 7.90 16.91
C SER A 111 18.86 7.60 18.33
N GLY A 112 17.63 7.14 18.51
CA GLY A 112 17.01 6.95 19.83
C GLY A 112 17.03 5.51 20.37
N THR A 113 17.57 4.54 19.63
CA THR A 113 17.59 3.13 20.02
C THR A 113 19.03 2.62 20.02
N PRO A 114 19.71 2.50 21.19
CA PRO A 114 21.15 2.23 21.24
C PRO A 114 21.59 0.90 20.62
N ASN A 115 20.72 -0.11 20.65
CA ASN A 115 21.00 -1.46 20.15
C ASN A 115 20.53 -1.70 18.70
N VAL A 116 19.89 -0.72 18.06
CA VAL A 116 19.40 -0.84 16.68
C VAL A 116 20.12 0.15 15.77
N THR A 117 20.74 -0.36 14.73
CA THR A 117 21.33 0.43 13.64
C THR A 117 20.38 0.44 12.46
N LEU A 118 19.80 1.60 12.15
CA LEU A 118 19.02 1.77 10.91
C LEU A 118 19.98 1.92 9.73
N ILE A 119 19.78 1.11 8.70
CA ILE A 119 20.55 1.15 7.45
C ILE A 119 19.55 1.36 6.32
N GLU A 120 19.63 2.50 5.66
CA GLU A 120 18.75 2.84 4.53
C GLU A 120 19.39 2.35 3.23
N GLY A 121 18.67 1.50 2.50
CA GLY A 121 19.12 0.94 1.23
C GLY A 121 18.49 -0.41 0.92
N THR A 122 18.75 -0.89 -0.29
CA THR A 122 18.34 -2.22 -0.74
C THR A 122 19.34 -3.26 -0.23
N ALA A 123 18.83 -4.33 0.38
CA ALA A 123 19.64 -5.44 0.87
C ALA A 123 19.63 -6.59 -0.15
N ASP A 124 20.82 -6.96 -0.62
CA ASP A 124 21.04 -8.10 -1.49
C ASP A 124 21.89 -9.16 -0.78
N PHE A 125 21.50 -10.43 -0.86
CA PHE A 125 22.30 -11.52 -0.34
C PHE A 125 23.56 -11.72 -1.21
N VAL A 126 24.71 -11.62 -0.59
CA VAL A 126 26.03 -11.90 -1.21
C VAL A 126 26.62 -13.22 -0.72
N ASP A 127 26.11 -13.76 0.38
CA ASP A 127 26.42 -15.06 0.94
C ASP A 127 25.24 -15.54 1.80
N GLU A 128 25.26 -16.79 2.29
CA GLU A 128 24.19 -17.42 3.07
C GLU A 128 23.65 -16.55 4.21
N ARG A 129 24.56 -15.81 4.90
CA ARG A 129 24.23 -14.95 6.04
C ARG A 129 24.83 -13.54 5.95
N THR A 130 25.21 -13.14 4.75
CA THR A 130 25.80 -11.84 4.51
C THR A 130 24.99 -11.08 3.48
N LEU A 131 24.61 -9.85 3.83
CA LEU A 131 23.92 -8.92 2.96
C LEU A 131 24.86 -7.78 2.59
N ASP A 132 24.73 -7.31 1.35
CA ASP A 132 25.25 -6.02 0.90
C ASP A 132 24.10 -5.01 0.90
N VAL A 133 24.30 -3.88 1.53
CA VAL A 133 23.33 -2.77 1.54
C VAL A 133 24.04 -1.53 1.01
N GLU A 134 23.86 -1.24 -0.26
CA GLU A 134 24.47 -0.10 -0.94
C GLU A 134 26.02 -0.05 -0.74
N GLY A 135 26.70 -1.19 -0.82
CA GLY A 135 28.15 -1.33 -0.62
C GLY A 135 28.58 -1.55 0.84
N ARG A 136 27.68 -1.52 1.81
CA ARG A 136 27.93 -1.87 3.20
C ARG A 136 27.60 -3.34 3.44
N ARG A 137 28.61 -4.14 3.76
CA ARG A 137 28.42 -5.56 4.06
C ARG A 137 28.08 -5.77 5.53
N ILE A 138 27.01 -6.50 5.79
CA ILE A 138 26.53 -6.86 7.13
C ILE A 138 26.27 -8.35 7.23
N THR A 139 26.56 -8.95 8.37
CA THR A 139 26.32 -10.38 8.61
C THR A 139 25.71 -10.62 9.98
N ALA A 140 24.89 -11.66 10.12
CA ALA A 140 24.31 -12.07 11.39
C ALA A 140 23.97 -13.57 11.40
N PRO A 141 23.98 -14.23 12.58
CA PRO A 141 23.46 -15.59 12.72
C PRO A 141 21.95 -15.67 12.48
N HIS A 142 21.20 -14.57 12.67
CA HIS A 142 19.76 -14.50 12.49
C HIS A 142 19.40 -13.43 11.47
N ILE A 143 18.56 -13.78 10.49
CA ILE A 143 18.06 -12.83 9.48
C ILE A 143 16.54 -12.97 9.41
N LEU A 144 15.83 -11.87 9.70
CA LEU A 144 14.37 -11.77 9.57
C LEU A 144 14.01 -11.07 8.25
N LEU A 145 13.43 -11.81 7.32
CA LEU A 145 12.93 -11.24 6.08
C LEU A 145 11.50 -10.73 6.27
N ALA A 146 11.37 -9.43 6.52
CA ALA A 146 10.10 -8.72 6.67
C ALA A 146 9.88 -7.70 5.53
N ALA A 147 10.40 -8.01 4.34
CA ALA A 147 10.46 -7.13 3.16
C ALA A 147 9.07 -6.79 2.54
N GLY A 148 7.99 -7.39 3.06
CA GLY A 148 6.62 -7.15 2.58
C GLY A 148 6.35 -7.75 1.20
N ALA A 149 5.32 -7.21 0.53
CA ALA A 149 4.91 -7.62 -0.81
C ALA A 149 4.73 -6.41 -1.72
N ARG A 150 4.63 -6.64 -3.01
CA ARG A 150 4.29 -5.62 -4.02
C ARG A 150 2.98 -5.99 -4.72
N PRO A 151 2.16 -5.01 -5.12
CA PRO A 151 1.02 -5.29 -5.99
C PRO A 151 1.47 -5.96 -7.29
N VAL A 152 0.76 -7.01 -7.67
CA VAL A 152 0.96 -7.65 -8.97
C VAL A 152 0.21 -6.86 -10.04
N VAL A 153 0.94 -6.34 -11.02
CA VAL A 153 0.33 -5.65 -12.16
C VAL A 153 0.00 -6.68 -13.23
N PRO A 154 -1.27 -6.81 -13.64
CA PRO A 154 -1.63 -7.77 -14.67
C PRO A 154 -1.06 -7.36 -16.04
N PRO A 155 -0.71 -8.32 -16.92
CA PRO A 155 -0.15 -8.05 -18.23
C PRO A 155 -1.24 -7.63 -19.24
N ILE A 156 -1.82 -6.44 -19.02
CA ILE A 156 -2.83 -5.87 -19.89
C ILE A 156 -2.14 -4.94 -20.89
N ALA A 157 -2.41 -5.14 -22.18
CA ALA A 157 -1.80 -4.32 -23.23
C ALA A 157 -2.13 -2.83 -23.03
N GLY A 158 -1.11 -1.96 -23.10
CA GLY A 158 -1.24 -0.52 -22.95
C GLY A 158 -1.38 -0.02 -21.51
N LEU A 159 -1.45 -0.90 -20.49
CA LEU A 159 -1.62 -0.47 -19.09
C LEU A 159 -0.41 0.32 -18.59
N MET A 160 0.79 -0.11 -18.93
CA MET A 160 2.02 0.57 -18.50
C MET A 160 2.18 1.94 -19.16
N GLU A 161 1.80 2.04 -20.43
CA GLU A 161 1.92 3.25 -21.25
C GLU A 161 0.87 4.32 -20.89
N THR A 162 -0.32 3.89 -20.48
CA THR A 162 -1.39 4.83 -20.08
C THR A 162 -1.26 5.33 -18.66
N GLY A 163 -0.43 4.67 -17.84
CA GLY A 163 -0.32 4.92 -16.42
C GLY A 163 -1.49 4.31 -15.61
N PHE A 164 -1.19 3.91 -14.39
CA PHE A 164 -2.17 3.35 -13.47
C PHE A 164 -1.77 3.64 -12.02
N HIS A 165 -2.70 3.41 -11.11
CA HIS A 165 -2.46 3.50 -9.68
C HIS A 165 -2.62 2.13 -9.03
N THR A 166 -1.86 1.90 -7.96
CA THR A 166 -2.04 0.78 -7.04
C THR A 166 -2.41 1.33 -5.66
N SER A 167 -2.56 0.45 -4.66
CA SER A 167 -2.68 0.89 -3.26
C SER A 167 -1.56 1.82 -2.81
N ASP A 168 -0.39 1.71 -3.46
CA ASP A 168 0.78 2.52 -3.08
C ASP A 168 0.63 4.01 -3.45
N SER A 169 -0.21 4.35 -4.43
CA SER A 169 -0.32 5.71 -4.96
C SER A 169 -1.74 6.30 -4.98
N ILE A 170 -2.78 5.45 -5.05
CA ILE A 170 -4.16 5.91 -5.27
C ILE A 170 -4.68 6.87 -4.18
N MET A 171 -4.29 6.66 -2.93
CA MET A 171 -4.73 7.49 -1.80
C MET A 171 -4.05 8.87 -1.75
N ARG A 172 -2.96 9.06 -2.52
CA ARG A 172 -2.23 10.34 -2.61
C ARG A 172 -2.53 11.12 -3.90
N LEU A 173 -3.59 10.76 -4.61
CA LEU A 173 -4.02 11.52 -5.79
C LEU A 173 -4.20 13.00 -5.45
N PRO A 174 -3.81 13.92 -6.35
CA PRO A 174 -4.00 15.36 -6.14
C PRO A 174 -5.49 15.73 -6.13
N GLU A 175 -6.31 15.05 -6.93
CA GLU A 175 -7.73 15.32 -7.11
C GLU A 175 -8.56 14.05 -7.06
N LEU A 176 -9.82 14.16 -6.66
CA LEU A 176 -10.79 13.07 -6.74
C LEU A 176 -11.12 12.81 -8.23
N PRO A 177 -10.84 11.62 -8.76
CA PRO A 177 -11.15 11.32 -10.16
C PRO A 177 -12.67 11.27 -10.36
N LYS A 178 -13.17 11.89 -11.43
CA LYS A 178 -14.60 11.81 -11.77
C LYS A 178 -15.03 10.39 -12.10
N ARG A 179 -14.14 9.62 -12.74
CA ARG A 179 -14.37 8.22 -13.15
C ARG A 179 -13.15 7.39 -12.78
N LEU A 180 -13.38 6.23 -12.17
CA LEU A 180 -12.33 5.31 -11.73
C LEU A 180 -12.66 3.89 -12.16
N GLY A 181 -11.78 3.29 -12.97
CA GLY A 181 -11.80 1.86 -13.28
C GLY A 181 -10.92 1.09 -12.28
N ILE A 182 -11.47 0.09 -11.62
CA ILE A 182 -10.73 -0.77 -10.68
C ILE A 182 -10.63 -2.17 -11.26
N ILE A 183 -9.41 -2.70 -11.38
CA ILE A 183 -9.16 -4.07 -11.83
C ILE A 183 -8.89 -4.95 -10.62
N GLY A 184 -9.84 -5.82 -10.30
CA GLY A 184 -9.81 -6.74 -9.17
C GLY A 184 -11.07 -6.67 -8.32
N GLY A 185 -11.25 -7.69 -7.45
CA GLY A 185 -12.42 -7.83 -6.57
C GLY A 185 -12.03 -8.29 -5.16
N GLY A 186 -10.75 -8.13 -4.78
CA GLY A 186 -10.26 -8.40 -3.42
C GLY A 186 -10.53 -7.23 -2.46
N PHE A 187 -10.19 -7.40 -1.19
CA PHE A 187 -10.50 -6.42 -0.14
C PHE A 187 -9.95 -5.01 -0.41
N ILE A 188 -8.75 -4.85 -1.00
CA ILE A 188 -8.20 -3.53 -1.35
C ILE A 188 -9.05 -2.86 -2.43
N ALA A 189 -9.44 -3.61 -3.47
CA ALA A 189 -10.27 -3.10 -4.55
C ALA A 189 -11.65 -2.65 -4.05
N VAL A 190 -12.23 -3.42 -3.14
CA VAL A 190 -13.53 -3.12 -2.52
C VAL A 190 -13.43 -1.89 -1.61
N GLU A 191 -12.39 -1.79 -0.76
CA GLU A 191 -12.19 -0.61 0.08
C GLU A 191 -12.03 0.66 -0.76
N MET A 192 -11.20 0.63 -1.79
CA MET A 192 -11.02 1.78 -2.67
C MET A 192 -12.29 2.07 -3.48
N GLY A 193 -12.97 1.05 -3.96
CA GLY A 193 -14.28 1.19 -4.60
C GLY A 193 -15.30 1.90 -3.71
N HIS A 194 -15.34 1.54 -2.42
CA HIS A 194 -16.19 2.19 -1.42
C HIS A 194 -15.79 3.65 -1.20
N VAL A 195 -14.50 3.91 -0.97
CA VAL A 195 -13.99 5.26 -0.72
C VAL A 195 -14.31 6.20 -1.87
N PHE A 196 -13.91 5.82 -3.08
CA PHE A 196 -14.06 6.71 -4.23
C PHE A 196 -15.52 6.88 -4.64
N SER A 197 -16.33 5.80 -4.64
CA SER A 197 -17.76 5.90 -4.95
C SER A 197 -18.52 6.70 -3.89
N GLY A 198 -18.21 6.49 -2.61
CA GLY A 198 -18.83 7.23 -1.50
C GLY A 198 -18.57 8.72 -1.58
N LEU A 199 -17.36 9.11 -1.99
CA LEU A 199 -16.94 10.50 -2.10
C LEU A 199 -17.34 11.17 -3.42
N GLY A 200 -17.95 10.44 -4.37
CA GLY A 200 -18.58 11.01 -5.56
C GLY A 200 -17.95 10.62 -6.91
N SER A 201 -16.96 9.72 -6.94
CA SER A 201 -16.46 9.18 -8.21
C SER A 201 -17.45 8.15 -8.79
N HIS A 202 -17.60 8.14 -10.12
CA HIS A 202 -18.22 7.01 -10.82
C HIS A 202 -17.22 5.86 -10.89
N VAL A 203 -17.50 4.75 -10.18
CA VAL A 203 -16.60 3.60 -10.07
C VAL A 203 -17.13 2.43 -10.88
N THR A 204 -16.29 1.89 -11.77
CA THR A 204 -16.51 0.64 -12.50
C THR A 204 -15.47 -0.38 -12.07
N MET A 205 -15.90 -1.55 -11.59
CA MET A 205 -15.00 -2.62 -11.15
C MET A 205 -15.01 -3.78 -12.14
N PHE A 206 -13.83 -4.15 -12.63
CA PHE A 206 -13.61 -5.30 -13.50
C PHE A 206 -13.10 -6.47 -12.66
N ASN A 207 -13.86 -7.54 -12.58
CA ASN A 207 -13.46 -8.72 -11.81
C ASN A 207 -13.61 -10.00 -12.63
N ARG A 208 -12.56 -10.82 -12.66
CA ARG A 208 -12.57 -12.10 -13.38
C ARG A 208 -13.50 -13.15 -12.80
N SER A 209 -13.77 -13.05 -11.49
CA SER A 209 -14.70 -13.94 -10.78
C SER A 209 -16.11 -13.37 -10.81
N ASN A 210 -17.11 -14.22 -10.64
CA ASN A 210 -18.52 -13.82 -10.59
C ASN A 210 -18.94 -13.22 -9.24
N THR A 211 -18.04 -13.21 -8.25
CA THR A 211 -18.23 -12.59 -6.93
C THR A 211 -17.01 -11.79 -6.52
N LEU A 212 -17.22 -10.72 -5.77
CA LEU A 212 -16.18 -10.02 -5.03
C LEU A 212 -15.77 -10.85 -3.80
N LEU A 213 -14.60 -10.57 -3.23
CA LEU A 213 -14.12 -11.17 -1.99
C LEU A 213 -14.15 -12.72 -2.00
N ARG A 214 -13.80 -13.33 -3.11
CA ARG A 214 -13.91 -14.78 -3.36
C ARG A 214 -13.17 -15.68 -2.36
N GLU A 215 -12.28 -15.13 -1.54
CA GLU A 215 -11.53 -15.84 -0.48
C GLU A 215 -12.34 -15.99 0.81
N PHE A 216 -13.52 -15.35 0.88
CA PHE A 216 -14.45 -15.48 1.99
C PHE A 216 -15.47 -16.58 1.71
N ASP A 217 -16.32 -16.86 2.72
CA ASP A 217 -17.45 -17.76 2.57
C ASP A 217 -18.35 -17.37 1.39
N GLN A 218 -18.89 -18.38 0.69
CA GLN A 218 -19.65 -18.17 -0.55
C GLN A 218 -20.89 -17.28 -0.33
N ASP A 219 -21.62 -17.51 0.77
CA ASP A 219 -22.84 -16.74 1.06
C ASP A 219 -22.49 -15.29 1.42
N VAL A 220 -21.39 -15.08 2.15
CA VAL A 220 -20.86 -13.74 2.46
C VAL A 220 -20.43 -13.02 1.18
N SER A 221 -19.68 -13.68 0.31
CA SER A 221 -19.21 -13.12 -0.96
C SER A 221 -20.39 -12.79 -1.88
N ALA A 222 -21.39 -13.65 -1.98
CA ALA A 222 -22.57 -13.42 -2.80
C ALA A 222 -23.40 -12.23 -2.30
N THR A 223 -23.76 -12.23 -1.01
CA THR A 223 -24.52 -11.14 -0.38
C THR A 223 -23.81 -9.80 -0.47
N PHE A 224 -22.50 -9.81 -0.22
CA PHE A 224 -21.67 -8.60 -0.35
C PHE A 224 -21.66 -8.08 -1.79
N THR A 225 -21.48 -8.97 -2.77
CA THR A 225 -21.43 -8.60 -4.19
C THR A 225 -22.73 -7.94 -4.65
N GLU A 226 -23.87 -8.52 -4.27
CA GLU A 226 -25.18 -7.97 -4.57
C GLU A 226 -25.38 -6.56 -3.97
N ALA A 227 -25.10 -6.43 -2.66
CA ALA A 227 -25.24 -5.16 -1.96
C ALA A 227 -24.31 -4.07 -2.51
N PHE A 228 -23.06 -4.44 -2.80
CA PHE A 228 -22.07 -3.51 -3.31
C PHE A 228 -22.35 -3.06 -4.75
N GLY A 229 -22.90 -3.97 -5.58
CA GLY A 229 -23.33 -3.69 -6.95
C GLY A 229 -24.46 -2.67 -7.07
N GLN A 230 -25.17 -2.36 -5.97
CA GLN A 230 -26.16 -1.27 -5.96
C GLN A 230 -25.52 0.13 -5.96
N ARG A 231 -24.22 0.21 -5.70
CA ARG A 231 -23.48 1.48 -5.53
C ARG A 231 -22.39 1.70 -6.56
N VAL A 232 -21.83 0.63 -7.10
CA VAL A 232 -20.78 0.65 -8.11
C VAL A 232 -21.15 -0.22 -9.30
N GLU A 233 -20.66 0.13 -10.47
CA GLU A 233 -20.83 -0.71 -11.65
C GLU A 233 -19.89 -1.92 -11.55
N LEU A 234 -20.44 -3.13 -11.57
CA LEU A 234 -19.71 -4.39 -11.50
C LEU A 234 -19.71 -5.11 -12.83
N LEU A 235 -18.54 -5.27 -13.43
CA LEU A 235 -18.30 -6.11 -14.61
C LEU A 235 -17.68 -7.43 -14.16
N LEU A 236 -18.52 -8.34 -13.66
CA LEU A 236 -18.13 -9.65 -13.16
C LEU A 236 -17.90 -10.63 -14.32
N GLY A 237 -16.96 -11.55 -14.17
CA GLY A 237 -16.53 -12.46 -15.25
C GLY A 237 -15.74 -11.77 -16.35
N HIS A 238 -15.34 -10.51 -16.17
CA HIS A 238 -14.64 -9.71 -17.17
C HIS A 238 -13.20 -9.42 -16.78
N VAL A 239 -12.29 -9.61 -17.73
CA VAL A 239 -10.87 -9.23 -17.60
C VAL A 239 -10.57 -8.25 -18.72
N PRO A 240 -10.15 -7.01 -18.42
CA PRO A 240 -9.68 -6.10 -19.46
C PRO A 240 -8.48 -6.70 -20.21
N THR A 241 -8.50 -6.65 -21.52
CA THR A 241 -7.40 -7.16 -22.35
C THR A 241 -6.51 -6.05 -22.88
N ARG A 242 -7.02 -4.81 -22.90
CA ARG A 242 -6.32 -3.63 -23.41
C ARG A 242 -6.80 -2.35 -22.74
N VAL A 243 -5.85 -1.43 -22.57
CA VAL A 243 -6.10 -0.05 -22.12
C VAL A 243 -5.47 0.89 -23.16
N GLU A 244 -6.19 1.92 -23.54
CA GLU A 244 -5.72 2.91 -24.49
C GLU A 244 -5.97 4.32 -23.95
N PRO A 245 -5.01 5.27 -24.16
CA PRO A 245 -5.28 6.67 -23.86
C PRO A 245 -6.34 7.19 -24.84
N VAL A 246 -7.36 7.86 -24.30
CA VAL A 246 -8.40 8.52 -25.13
C VAL A 246 -8.23 10.03 -24.95
N SER A 247 -8.00 10.75 -26.05
CA SER A 247 -8.06 12.21 -26.04
C SER A 247 -9.52 12.66 -26.11
N TYR A 248 -10.06 13.18 -25.01
CA TYR A 248 -11.39 13.78 -24.96
C TYR A 248 -11.32 15.19 -25.59
N THR A 249 -11.17 15.29 -26.91
CA THR A 249 -11.21 16.59 -27.58
C THR A 249 -12.64 17.09 -27.84
N HIS A 250 -13.66 16.27 -27.66
CA HIS A 250 -15.08 16.67 -27.86
C HIS A 250 -16.00 15.91 -26.91
N LEU A 251 -16.27 16.47 -25.75
CA LEU A 251 -17.51 16.25 -24.99
C LEU A 251 -18.01 17.63 -24.55
N THR A 252 -18.75 18.26 -25.46
CA THR A 252 -19.71 19.32 -25.14
C THR A 252 -20.99 18.69 -24.63
#